data_29d6ffd5ab11a89f42626e53644d5118
#
_entry.id   29d6ffd5ab11a89f42626e53644d5118
#
_cell.length_a   1.000
_cell.length_b   1.000
_cell.length_c   1.000
_cell.angle_alpha   90.00
_cell.angle_beta   90.00
_cell.angle_gamma   90.00
#
_symmetry.space_group_name_H-M   'P 1'
#
loop_
_entity.id
_entity.type
_entity.pdbx_description
1 polymer ?
#
loop_
_entity_poly.entity_id
_entity_poly.type
_entity_poly.pdbx_seq_one_letter_code
_entity_poly.pdbx_strand_id
1 'polypeptide(L)'
;MSATVDSGRGGAARTGAERQQVRASYLLGVFAGLFGMLGAFAALLAWLHHSDNLPPPAFSNSLCVDEKLRFLRHNPIDQPNLLVIGSSVAWRHVDGDVLRSSAPELRPFNGAFCGLHANQSAYVADWLLDRQPSIRQVVMIVDPLDFAGCWKVPDAVFDREDADHYVYQQASRWGYYMR
;
A
#
# COMPACT_ATOMS: atom_id res chain seq x y z
N MET A 1 14.96 -87.52 -20.02
CA MET A 1 15.44 -86.10 -20.23
C MET A 1 14.27 -85.19 -20.06
N SER A 2 14.13 -84.66 -18.87
CA SER A 2 13.08 -83.66 -18.57
C SER A 2 13.77 -82.30 -18.24
N ALA A 3 13.53 -81.32 -19.05
CA ALA A 3 14.00 -79.99 -18.82
C ALA A 3 12.92 -79.21 -18.06
N THR A 4 13.22 -78.80 -16.87
CA THR A 4 12.40 -77.86 -16.06
C THR A 4 12.64 -76.49 -16.48
N VAL A 5 11.59 -75.84 -16.98
CA VAL A 5 11.55 -74.42 -17.30
C VAL A 5 11.31 -73.62 -16.00
N ASP A 6 12.34 -72.95 -15.54
CA ASP A 6 12.23 -71.98 -14.44
C ASP A 6 11.68 -70.69 -14.96
N SER A 7 10.41 -70.42 -14.66
CA SER A 7 9.63 -69.36 -15.17
C SER A 7 9.67 -68.12 -14.22
N GLY A 8 10.32 -67.08 -14.67
CA GLY A 8 10.53 -65.74 -14.07
C GLY A 8 9.44 -65.14 -13.21
N ARG A 9 9.66 -65.11 -11.91
CA ARG A 9 8.89 -64.34 -10.92
C ARG A 9 9.60 -63.08 -10.42
N GLY A 10 10.74 -62.73 -11.02
CA GLY A 10 11.56 -61.58 -10.55
C GLY A 10 11.26 -60.22 -11.15
N GLY A 11 10.49 -60.13 -12.25
CA GLY A 11 10.37 -58.90 -13.03
C GLY A 11 9.30 -57.88 -12.54
N ALA A 12 8.23 -58.38 -11.92
CA ALA A 12 7.07 -57.53 -11.60
C ALA A 12 7.25 -56.65 -10.33
N ALA A 13 8.06 -57.13 -9.36
CA ALA A 13 8.29 -56.42 -8.12
C ALA A 13 9.26 -55.22 -8.28
N ARG A 14 10.24 -55.33 -9.18
CA ARG A 14 11.18 -54.25 -9.49
C ARG A 14 10.51 -53.07 -10.18
N THR A 15 9.59 -53.29 -11.10
CA THR A 15 8.87 -52.21 -11.82
C THR A 15 7.94 -51.37 -10.93
N GLY A 16 7.39 -51.95 -9.86
CA GLY A 16 6.56 -51.21 -8.89
C GLY A 16 7.38 -50.25 -8.03
N ALA A 17 8.51 -50.67 -7.51
CA ALA A 17 9.41 -49.87 -6.69
C ALA A 17 10.03 -48.71 -7.49
N GLU A 18 10.47 -48.97 -8.71
CA GLU A 18 10.99 -47.90 -9.60
C GLU A 18 9.95 -46.85 -9.92
N ARG A 19 8.71 -47.23 -10.22
CA ARG A 19 7.63 -46.27 -10.49
C ARG A 19 7.29 -45.45 -9.25
N GLN A 20 7.33 -46.02 -8.07
CA GLN A 20 7.06 -45.30 -6.83
C GLN A 20 8.20 -44.33 -6.49
N GLN A 21 9.44 -44.68 -6.72
CA GLN A 21 10.61 -43.85 -6.52
C GLN A 21 10.63 -42.65 -7.48
N VAL A 22 10.28 -42.87 -8.76
CA VAL A 22 10.16 -41.78 -9.76
C VAL A 22 9.05 -40.79 -9.37
N ARG A 23 7.90 -41.30 -8.89
CA ARG A 23 6.81 -40.44 -8.42
C ARG A 23 7.20 -39.61 -7.20
N ALA A 24 7.88 -40.19 -6.24
CA ALA A 24 8.36 -39.52 -5.04
C ALA A 24 9.39 -38.40 -5.38
N SER A 25 10.35 -38.72 -6.25
CA SER A 25 11.35 -37.75 -6.71
C SER A 25 10.71 -36.57 -7.49
N TYR A 26 9.71 -36.86 -8.32
CA TYR A 26 8.96 -35.84 -9.04
C TYR A 26 8.20 -34.91 -8.08
N LEU A 27 7.46 -35.50 -7.14
CA LEU A 27 6.73 -34.72 -6.13
C LEU A 27 7.69 -33.86 -5.29
N LEU A 28 8.81 -34.42 -4.85
CA LEU A 28 9.84 -33.67 -4.12
C LEU A 28 10.36 -32.50 -4.94
N GLY A 29 10.63 -32.70 -6.24
CA GLY A 29 11.06 -31.63 -7.15
C GLY A 29 10.01 -30.55 -7.29
N VAL A 30 8.74 -30.90 -7.42
CA VAL A 30 7.64 -29.92 -7.51
C VAL A 30 7.52 -29.13 -6.22
N PHE A 31 7.55 -29.78 -5.06
CA PHE A 31 7.49 -29.07 -3.77
C PHE A 31 8.72 -28.21 -3.54
N ALA A 32 9.92 -28.72 -3.84
CA ALA A 32 11.15 -27.91 -3.73
C ALA A 32 11.11 -26.68 -4.62
N GLY A 33 10.61 -26.83 -5.87
CA GLY A 33 10.41 -25.70 -6.78
C GLY A 33 9.40 -24.70 -6.27
N LEU A 34 8.24 -25.17 -5.76
CA LEU A 34 7.20 -24.29 -5.21
C LEU A 34 7.70 -23.53 -3.97
N PHE A 35 8.32 -24.22 -3.02
CA PHE A 35 8.87 -23.57 -1.82
C PHE A 35 10.04 -22.64 -2.16
N GLY A 36 10.89 -23.01 -3.13
CA GLY A 36 11.95 -22.14 -3.62
C GLY A 36 11.40 -20.85 -4.24
N MET A 37 10.36 -20.95 -5.06
CA MET A 37 9.69 -19.78 -5.66
C MET A 37 9.02 -18.90 -4.62
N LEU A 38 8.30 -19.50 -3.65
CA LEU A 38 7.68 -18.76 -2.56
C LEU A 38 8.73 -18.06 -1.69
N GLY A 39 9.84 -18.75 -1.39
CA GLY A 39 10.95 -18.18 -0.65
C GLY A 39 11.62 -17.01 -1.38
N ALA A 40 11.86 -17.12 -2.69
CA ALA A 40 12.41 -16.06 -3.51
C ALA A 40 11.45 -14.86 -3.59
N PHE A 41 10.16 -15.10 -3.73
CA PHE A 41 9.14 -14.05 -3.71
C PHE A 41 9.08 -13.32 -2.35
N ALA A 42 9.09 -14.07 -1.25
CA ALA A 42 9.13 -13.49 0.10
C ALA A 42 10.41 -12.65 0.33
N ALA A 43 11.55 -13.15 -0.13
CA ALA A 43 12.82 -12.43 -0.06
C ALA A 43 12.80 -11.13 -0.90
N LEU A 44 12.20 -11.16 -2.09
CA LEU A 44 12.00 -9.97 -2.92
C LEU A 44 11.11 -8.94 -2.22
N LEU A 45 9.98 -9.37 -1.65
CA LEU A 45 9.09 -8.47 -0.91
C LEU A 45 9.79 -7.88 0.32
N ALA A 46 10.55 -8.67 1.05
CA ALA A 46 11.33 -8.20 2.20
C ALA A 46 12.39 -7.17 1.79
N TRP A 47 13.07 -7.42 0.67
CA TRP A 47 14.04 -6.48 0.10
C TRP A 47 13.39 -5.17 -0.35
N LEU A 48 12.27 -5.22 -1.09
CA LEU A 48 11.50 -4.05 -1.49
C LEU A 48 11.00 -3.26 -0.29
N HIS A 49 10.57 -3.96 0.77
CA HIS A 49 10.14 -3.32 2.01
C HIS A 49 11.29 -2.59 2.70
N HIS A 50 12.46 -3.25 2.80
CA HIS A 50 13.64 -2.66 3.45
C HIS A 50 14.19 -1.46 2.66
N SER A 51 14.10 -1.49 1.34
CA SER A 51 14.53 -0.41 0.45
C SER A 51 13.48 0.69 0.25
N ASP A 52 12.34 0.63 0.95
CA ASP A 52 11.19 1.55 0.85
C ASP A 52 10.59 1.68 -0.57
N ASN A 53 10.83 0.67 -1.41
CA ASN A 53 10.34 0.60 -2.80
C ASN A 53 8.99 -0.14 -2.95
N LEU A 54 8.40 -0.62 -1.85
CA LEU A 54 7.03 -1.13 -1.91
C LEU A 54 6.05 0.02 -2.18
N PRO A 55 5.04 -0.18 -3.04
CA PRO A 55 3.97 0.80 -3.19
C PRO A 55 3.28 1.04 -1.83
N PRO A 56 2.61 2.18 -1.63
CA PRO A 56 1.83 2.40 -0.43
C PRO A 56 0.72 1.34 -0.32
N PRO A 57 0.31 0.96 0.91
CA PRO A 57 -0.89 0.15 1.08
C PRO A 57 -2.11 0.85 0.47
N ALA A 58 -3.04 0.07 -0.07
CA ALA A 58 -4.26 0.58 -0.68
C ALA A 58 -5.27 0.96 0.42
N PHE A 59 -5.37 2.23 0.75
CA PHE A 59 -6.38 2.81 1.64
C PHE A 59 -7.57 3.37 0.88
N SER A 60 -7.35 3.65 -0.40
CA SER A 60 -8.34 4.24 -1.30
C SER A 60 -8.30 3.57 -2.68
N ASN A 61 -9.18 3.99 -3.58
CA ASN A 61 -9.15 3.58 -4.98
C ASN A 61 -8.21 4.46 -5.83
N SER A 62 -7.34 5.25 -5.18
CA SER A 62 -6.43 6.20 -5.84
C SER A 62 -5.03 6.06 -5.29
N LEU A 63 -4.10 5.57 -6.12
CA LEU A 63 -2.69 5.49 -5.77
C LEU A 63 -2.13 6.82 -5.26
N CYS A 64 -2.59 7.93 -5.83
CA CYS A 64 -2.15 9.26 -5.44
C CYS A 64 -2.57 9.64 -4.01
N VAL A 65 -3.76 9.22 -3.59
CA VAL A 65 -4.23 9.39 -2.20
C VAL A 65 -3.36 8.54 -1.26
N ASP A 66 -3.10 7.29 -1.64
CA ASP A 66 -2.31 6.37 -0.84
C ASP A 66 -0.85 6.83 -0.72
N GLU A 67 -0.26 7.37 -1.79
CA GLU A 67 1.06 8.00 -1.77
C GLU A 67 1.11 9.22 -0.85
N LYS A 68 0.05 10.03 -0.83
CA LYS A 68 -0.02 11.18 0.07
C LYS A 68 -0.10 10.73 1.53
N LEU A 69 -0.85 9.68 1.86
CA LEU A 69 -0.87 9.11 3.21
C LEU A 69 0.52 8.58 3.60
N ARG A 70 1.24 7.92 2.66
CA ARG A 70 2.64 7.51 2.87
C ARG A 70 3.55 8.71 3.11
N PHE A 71 3.39 9.78 2.34
CA PHE A 71 4.16 11.01 2.54
C PHE A 71 3.93 11.61 3.92
N LEU A 72 2.67 11.72 4.36
CA LEU A 72 2.33 12.25 5.68
C LEU A 72 2.92 11.41 6.82
N ARG A 73 2.94 10.09 6.66
CA ARG A 73 3.58 9.17 7.62
C ARG A 73 5.08 9.43 7.79
N HIS A 74 5.81 9.73 6.70
CA HIS A 74 7.26 9.92 6.72
C HIS A 74 7.67 11.36 7.00
N ASN A 75 6.74 12.31 6.85
CA ASN A 75 6.99 13.74 7.01
C ASN A 75 6.02 14.34 8.03
N PRO A 76 6.15 14.00 9.31
CA PRO A 76 5.33 14.60 10.34
C PRO A 76 5.57 16.10 10.40
N ILE A 77 4.51 16.87 10.50
CA ILE A 77 4.57 18.33 10.56
C ILE A 77 4.29 18.72 12.01
N ASP A 78 5.23 19.46 12.59
CA ASP A 78 5.11 19.90 13.97
C ASP A 78 4.31 21.19 14.06
N GLN A 79 3.21 21.13 14.81
CA GLN A 79 2.35 22.25 15.16
C GLN A 79 2.03 23.22 13.98
N PRO A 80 1.48 22.76 12.85
CA PRO A 80 1.09 23.63 11.75
C PRO A 80 -0.01 24.62 12.21
N ASN A 81 0.03 25.84 11.70
CA ASN A 81 -0.99 26.85 12.01
C ASN A 81 -1.83 27.28 10.80
N LEU A 82 -1.37 26.91 9.60
CA LEU A 82 -2.08 27.12 8.34
C LEU A 82 -2.24 25.77 7.63
N LEU A 83 -3.47 25.38 7.34
CA LEU A 83 -3.79 24.23 6.48
C LEU A 83 -4.16 24.72 5.09
N VAL A 84 -3.48 24.19 4.08
CA VAL A 84 -3.90 24.33 2.67
C VAL A 84 -4.57 23.05 2.25
N ILE A 85 -5.79 23.13 1.73
CA ILE A 85 -6.60 21.99 1.29
C ILE A 85 -7.09 22.19 -0.14
N GLY A 86 -7.45 21.11 -0.82
CA GLY A 86 -7.96 21.11 -2.19
C GLY A 86 -7.55 19.88 -2.96
N SER A 87 -7.71 19.95 -4.28
CA SER A 87 -7.34 18.89 -5.21
C SER A 87 -5.87 18.97 -5.64
N SER A 88 -5.54 18.36 -6.76
CA SER A 88 -4.17 18.37 -7.34
C SER A 88 -3.64 19.77 -7.64
N VAL A 89 -4.51 20.75 -7.86
CA VAL A 89 -4.13 22.16 -8.07
C VAL A 89 -3.48 22.71 -6.79
N ALA A 90 -4.16 22.58 -5.65
CA ALA A 90 -3.63 22.99 -4.36
C ALA A 90 -2.34 22.26 -4.00
N TRP A 91 -2.34 20.93 -4.22
CA TRP A 91 -1.19 20.08 -3.87
C TRP A 91 0.10 20.50 -4.59
N ARG A 92 0.01 20.81 -5.89
CA ARG A 92 1.19 21.05 -6.75
C ARG A 92 1.62 22.50 -6.84
N HIS A 93 0.71 23.44 -6.59
CA HIS A 93 0.98 24.87 -6.84
C HIS A 93 1.20 25.67 -5.55
N VAL A 94 1.02 25.06 -4.37
CA VAL A 94 1.31 25.76 -3.12
C VAL A 94 2.67 25.31 -2.59
N ASP A 95 3.61 26.23 -2.61
CA ASP A 95 4.94 26.05 -2.05
C ASP A 95 4.97 26.56 -0.60
N GLY A 96 5.12 25.62 0.34
CA GLY A 96 5.18 25.95 1.76
C GLY A 96 6.46 26.71 2.16
N ASP A 97 7.55 26.55 1.42
CA ASP A 97 8.81 27.25 1.73
C ASP A 97 8.72 28.72 1.33
N VAL A 98 8.07 29.00 0.20
CA VAL A 98 7.78 30.37 -0.23
C VAL A 98 6.84 31.05 0.76
N LEU A 99 5.82 30.36 1.24
CA LEU A 99 4.92 30.90 2.26
C LEU A 99 5.67 31.22 3.56
N ARG A 100 6.53 30.33 4.05
CA ARG A 100 7.34 30.56 5.25
C ARG A 100 8.33 31.72 5.08
N SER A 101 8.92 31.86 3.90
CA SER A 101 9.86 32.97 3.64
C SER A 101 9.17 34.32 3.56
N SER A 102 7.92 34.37 3.10
CA SER A 102 7.12 35.56 2.97
C SER A 102 6.43 35.97 4.28
N ALA A 103 6.10 35.01 5.12
CA ALA A 103 5.42 35.19 6.40
C ALA A 103 6.00 34.17 7.42
N PRO A 104 7.09 34.52 8.14
CA PRO A 104 7.82 33.59 9.01
C PRO A 104 7.00 33.04 10.19
N GLU A 105 5.90 33.68 10.55
CA GLU A 105 4.96 33.23 11.56
C GLU A 105 4.08 32.07 11.07
N LEU A 106 3.98 31.85 9.77
CA LEU A 106 3.21 30.76 9.18
C LEU A 106 3.99 29.44 9.22
N ARG A 107 3.30 28.42 9.64
CA ARG A 107 3.74 27.01 9.56
C ARG A 107 2.75 26.27 8.66
N PRO A 108 2.91 26.42 7.33
CA PRO A 108 1.97 25.87 6.38
C PRO A 108 2.06 24.36 6.32
N PHE A 109 0.90 23.74 6.29
CA PHE A 109 0.69 22.32 6.04
C PHE A 109 -0.11 22.15 4.75
N ASN A 110 0.54 21.64 3.70
CA ASN A 110 -0.15 21.29 2.49
C ASN A 110 -0.85 19.94 2.67
N GLY A 111 -2.11 19.99 3.09
CA GLY A 111 -3.00 18.85 3.28
C GLY A 111 -3.84 18.50 2.05
N ALA A 112 -3.55 19.09 0.89
CA ALA A 112 -4.26 18.77 -0.34
C ALA A 112 -3.89 17.38 -0.89
N PHE A 113 -4.86 16.73 -1.53
CA PHE A 113 -4.71 15.43 -2.18
C PHE A 113 -5.09 15.55 -3.66
N CYS A 114 -4.56 14.67 -4.51
CA CYS A 114 -4.89 14.74 -5.92
C CYS A 114 -6.21 14.05 -6.24
N GLY A 115 -6.90 14.57 -7.27
CA GLY A 115 -8.09 13.95 -7.84
C GLY A 115 -9.33 13.98 -6.96
N LEU A 116 -9.33 14.80 -5.89
CA LEU A 116 -10.48 14.94 -5.02
C LEU A 116 -11.49 15.95 -5.56
N HIS A 117 -12.76 15.62 -5.36
CA HIS A 117 -13.85 16.60 -5.48
C HIS A 117 -13.93 17.47 -4.23
N ALA A 118 -14.69 18.55 -4.29
CA ALA A 118 -14.79 19.54 -3.21
C ALA A 118 -15.33 18.91 -1.90
N ASN A 119 -16.32 18.04 -1.97
CA ASN A 119 -16.86 17.28 -0.82
C ASN A 119 -15.79 16.36 -0.20
N GLN A 120 -15.00 15.70 -1.02
CA GLN A 120 -13.90 14.84 -0.57
C GLN A 120 -12.77 15.65 0.05
N SER A 121 -12.46 16.81 -0.50
CA SER A 121 -11.50 17.75 0.08
C SER A 121 -11.96 18.25 1.46
N ALA A 122 -13.26 18.50 1.64
CA ALA A 122 -13.84 18.83 2.94
C ALA A 122 -13.71 17.67 3.95
N TYR A 123 -13.95 16.43 3.52
CA TYR A 123 -13.76 15.23 4.34
C TYR A 123 -12.31 15.10 4.85
N VAL A 124 -11.34 15.33 3.97
CA VAL A 124 -9.91 15.30 4.32
C VAL A 124 -9.54 16.45 5.24
N ALA A 125 -10.07 17.66 4.99
CA ALA A 125 -9.85 18.81 5.85
C ALA A 125 -10.30 18.54 7.29
N ASP A 126 -11.48 17.98 7.44
CA ASP A 126 -12.07 17.62 8.72
C ASP A 126 -11.19 16.61 9.48
N TRP A 127 -10.76 15.55 8.79
CA TRP A 127 -9.83 14.56 9.36
C TRP A 127 -8.51 15.19 9.81
N LEU A 128 -7.92 16.09 9.02
CA LEU A 128 -6.65 16.75 9.36
C LEU A 128 -6.80 17.73 10.52
N LEU A 129 -7.91 18.46 10.59
CA LEU A 129 -8.20 19.41 11.68
C LEU A 129 -8.38 18.69 13.02
N ASP A 130 -9.02 17.52 13.02
CA ASP A 130 -9.15 16.69 14.21
C ASP A 130 -7.79 16.25 14.77
N ARG A 131 -6.79 16.08 13.90
CA ARG A 131 -5.44 15.60 14.28
C ARG A 131 -4.42 16.73 14.51
N GLN A 132 -4.73 17.94 14.08
CA GLN A 132 -3.83 19.09 14.15
C GLN A 132 -4.51 20.29 14.84
N PRO A 133 -4.71 20.26 16.17
CA PRO A 133 -5.42 21.29 16.90
C PRO A 133 -4.69 22.65 16.92
N SER A 134 -3.44 22.70 16.46
CA SER A 134 -2.65 23.93 16.32
C SER A 134 -3.06 24.78 15.10
N ILE A 135 -3.79 24.21 14.13
CA ILE A 135 -4.27 24.91 12.95
C ILE A 135 -5.27 26.01 13.35
N ARG A 136 -5.03 27.22 12.86
CA ARG A 136 -5.87 28.40 13.10
C ARG A 136 -6.48 28.96 11.83
N GLN A 137 -5.90 28.61 10.69
CA GLN A 137 -6.32 29.12 9.39
C GLN A 137 -6.40 27.95 8.40
N VAL A 138 -7.42 27.99 7.55
CA VAL A 138 -7.60 27.04 6.47
C VAL A 138 -7.77 27.81 5.16
N VAL A 139 -6.97 27.47 4.17
CA VAL A 139 -7.10 27.98 2.80
C VAL A 139 -7.49 26.80 1.91
N MET A 140 -8.68 26.89 1.32
CA MET A 140 -9.16 25.90 0.35
C MET A 140 -8.99 26.45 -1.05
N ILE A 141 -8.22 25.77 -1.87
CA ILE A 141 -8.01 26.08 -3.29
C ILE A 141 -8.81 25.09 -4.11
N VAL A 142 -9.77 25.56 -4.85
CA VAL A 142 -10.69 24.76 -5.65
C VAL A 142 -10.70 25.21 -7.09
N ASP A 143 -10.81 24.26 -7.99
CA ASP A 143 -11.11 24.46 -9.39
C ASP A 143 -12.61 24.22 -9.64
N PRO A 144 -13.25 24.88 -10.62
CA PRO A 144 -14.65 24.60 -10.97
C PRO A 144 -14.93 23.10 -11.24
N LEU A 145 -13.96 22.35 -11.76
CA LEU A 145 -14.08 20.93 -12.00
C LEU A 145 -14.15 20.10 -10.70
N ASP A 146 -13.61 20.62 -9.59
CA ASP A 146 -13.68 19.95 -8.29
C ASP A 146 -15.13 19.84 -7.77
N PHE A 147 -16.03 20.71 -8.25
CA PHE A 147 -17.46 20.66 -7.96
C PHE A 147 -18.26 19.78 -8.92
N ALA A 148 -17.67 19.45 -10.07
CA ALA A 148 -18.37 18.64 -11.07
C ALA A 148 -18.60 17.23 -10.57
N GLY A 149 -19.86 16.87 -10.35
CA GLY A 149 -20.23 15.50 -9.94
C GLY A 149 -19.99 15.16 -8.47
N CYS A 150 -19.70 16.13 -7.58
CA CYS A 150 -19.57 15.92 -6.13
C CYS A 150 -20.68 15.05 -5.53
N TRP A 151 -21.93 15.21 -6.01
CA TRP A 151 -23.10 14.44 -5.56
C TRP A 151 -23.11 12.97 -6.05
N LYS A 152 -22.20 12.59 -6.94
CA LYS A 152 -22.08 11.22 -7.50
C LYS A 152 -21.03 10.38 -6.79
N VAL A 153 -20.17 11.02 -6.02
CA VAL A 153 -19.05 10.35 -5.35
C VAL A 153 -19.25 10.41 -3.83
N PRO A 154 -18.85 9.36 -3.10
CA PRO A 154 -18.89 9.39 -1.63
C PRO A 154 -17.94 10.46 -1.10
N ASP A 155 -18.29 11.06 0.04
CA ASP A 155 -17.42 12.03 0.71
C ASP A 155 -16.16 11.35 1.26
N ALA A 156 -16.32 10.15 1.82
CA ALA A 156 -15.21 9.37 2.38
C ALA A 156 -14.24 8.92 1.28
N VAL A 157 -12.99 9.29 1.42
CA VAL A 157 -11.89 8.98 0.49
C VAL A 157 -11.15 7.72 0.93
N PHE A 158 -11.07 7.52 2.24
CA PHE A 158 -10.42 6.40 2.91
C PHE A 158 -11.10 6.18 4.27
N ASP A 159 -10.80 5.05 4.92
CA ASP A 159 -11.20 4.84 6.30
C ASP A 159 -10.32 5.66 7.25
N ARG A 160 -10.94 6.51 8.10
CA ARG A 160 -10.21 7.42 9.01
C ARG A 160 -9.43 6.67 10.07
N GLU A 161 -9.96 5.58 10.59
CA GLU A 161 -9.29 4.79 11.63
C GLU A 161 -8.03 4.11 11.06
N ASP A 162 -8.14 3.51 9.89
CA ASP A 162 -7.01 2.92 9.17
C ASP A 162 -5.95 3.98 8.83
N ALA A 163 -6.36 5.15 8.34
CA ALA A 163 -5.45 6.25 8.05
C ALA A 163 -4.73 6.77 9.30
N ASP A 164 -5.44 6.89 10.42
CA ASP A 164 -4.87 7.30 11.70
C ASP A 164 -3.83 6.30 12.22
N HIS A 165 -4.17 5.02 12.22
CA HIS A 165 -3.25 3.96 12.62
C HIS A 165 -1.99 3.97 11.74
N TYR A 166 -2.17 4.17 10.44
CA TYR A 166 -1.05 4.18 9.50
C TYR A 166 -0.19 5.43 9.61
N VAL A 167 -0.80 6.62 9.57
CA VAL A 167 -0.08 7.90 9.50
C VAL A 167 0.48 8.30 10.86
N TYR A 168 -0.36 8.32 11.88
CA TYR A 168 -0.01 8.91 13.17
C TYR A 168 0.48 7.90 14.20
N GLN A 169 -0.04 6.67 14.18
CA GLN A 169 0.36 5.62 15.13
C GLN A 169 1.47 4.71 14.61
N GLN A 170 1.94 4.94 13.38
CA GLN A 170 3.04 4.20 12.76
C GLN A 170 2.81 2.68 12.73
N ALA A 171 1.57 2.23 12.58
CA ALA A 171 1.20 0.82 12.52
C ALA A 171 1.96 0.07 11.42
N SER A 172 2.14 -1.24 11.61
CA SER A 172 2.83 -2.09 10.63
C SER A 172 2.15 -2.09 9.28
N ARG A 173 2.90 -1.84 8.22
CA ARG A 173 2.40 -1.84 6.83
C ARG A 173 1.91 -3.21 6.37
N TRP A 174 2.45 -4.29 6.93
CA TRP A 174 2.14 -5.65 6.49
C TRP A 174 0.67 -6.03 6.64
N GLY A 175 0.00 -5.56 7.70
CA GLY A 175 -1.42 -5.82 7.91
C GLY A 175 -2.30 -5.28 6.78
N TYR A 176 -1.90 -4.17 6.16
CA TYR A 176 -2.65 -3.53 5.07
C TYR A 176 -2.41 -4.19 3.70
N TYR A 177 -1.25 -4.81 3.48
CA TYR A 177 -0.98 -5.57 2.25
C TYR A 177 -1.67 -6.94 2.21
N MET A 178 -2.18 -7.42 3.36
CA MET A 178 -2.80 -8.74 3.49
C MET A 178 -4.34 -8.68 3.53
N ARG A 179 -4.93 -7.50 3.41
CA ARG A 179 -6.37 -7.29 3.25
C ARG A 179 -6.75 -7.32 1.78
#